data_be608f509749ff3be52ea0832cf9021e
#
_entry.id   be608f509749ff3be52ea0832cf9021e
#
_cell.length_a   1.000
_cell.length_b   1.000
_cell.length_c   1.000
_cell.angle_alpha   90.00
_cell.angle_beta   90.00
_cell.angle_gamma   90.00
#
_symmetry.space_group_name_H-M   'P 1'
#
loop_
_entity.id
_entity.type
_entity.pdbx_description
1 polymer ?
#
loop_
_entity_poly.entity_id
_entity_poly.type
_entity_poly.pdbx_seq_one_letter_code
_entity_poly.pdbx_strand_id
1 'polypeptide(L)'
;MDLGLRDKICIVTGSTLGIGYETARQLAHEGARVVVSGRDPERVERARAGAGAVLGVAGNLSKPGGPEELVARTVSELGGLDCLVNNVGVAYQRSFEELTDADWDEQWQVNVMSSVRAIRAAIPHLRGRGGGAIVNVSSSAGKRPSTSMPEYSVMKAAQLSLSRLVADLYSGQGIRCNAVTPGPTGTEAWLDEGGLADQRAALTGKHRDEVLEAVAKGRPLGRMAEPEEIAAVIVFLCSDRASYVTGAAWSADGGTVATIL
;
A
#
# COMPACT_ATOMS: atom_id res chain seq x y z
N MET A 1 11.52 20.52 -5.38
CA MET A 1 10.59 20.47 -6.55
C MET A 1 9.19 20.57 -5.99
N ASP A 2 8.36 21.47 -6.48
CA ASP A 2 6.95 21.54 -6.07
C ASP A 2 6.20 20.34 -6.69
N LEU A 3 5.56 19.53 -5.86
CA LEU A 3 4.81 18.35 -6.27
C LEU A 3 3.33 18.64 -6.59
N GLY A 4 2.84 19.86 -6.30
CA GLY A 4 1.43 20.24 -6.50
C GLY A 4 0.46 19.51 -5.56
N LEU A 5 0.94 19.11 -4.37
CA LEU A 5 0.14 18.37 -3.38
C LEU A 5 -0.51 19.27 -2.31
N ARG A 6 -0.16 20.54 -2.26
CA ARG A 6 -0.74 21.47 -1.28
C ARG A 6 -2.26 21.49 -1.36
N ASP A 7 -2.90 21.35 -0.21
CA ASP A 7 -4.35 21.30 0.00
C ASP A 7 -5.08 20.12 -0.69
N LYS A 8 -4.37 19.19 -1.34
CA LYS A 8 -4.95 17.95 -1.89
C LYS A 8 -5.40 17.04 -0.74
N ILE A 9 -6.62 16.51 -0.85
CA ILE A 9 -7.17 15.59 0.13
C ILE A 9 -6.74 14.16 -0.24
N CYS A 10 -5.94 13.53 0.63
CA CYS A 10 -5.31 12.24 0.37
C CYS A 10 -5.68 11.22 1.45
N ILE A 11 -6.29 10.11 1.07
CA ILE A 11 -6.47 8.95 1.96
C ILE A 11 -5.27 8.01 1.82
N VAL A 12 -4.69 7.59 2.95
CA VAL A 12 -3.71 6.49 3.00
C VAL A 12 -4.28 5.38 3.88
N THR A 13 -4.58 4.23 3.27
CA THR A 13 -5.12 3.09 4.01
C THR A 13 -4.02 2.30 4.73
N GLY A 14 -4.30 1.80 5.94
CA GLY A 14 -3.31 1.05 6.73
C GLY A 14 -2.07 1.90 7.06
N SER A 15 -2.28 3.13 7.47
CA SER A 15 -1.24 4.14 7.65
C SER A 15 -0.89 4.40 9.12
N THR A 16 -1.04 3.39 9.98
CA THR A 16 -0.63 3.50 11.38
C THR A 16 0.82 3.10 11.63
N LEU A 17 1.47 2.44 10.67
CA LEU A 17 2.84 1.92 10.76
C LEU A 17 3.47 1.81 9.35
N GLY A 18 4.79 1.64 9.30
CA GLY A 18 5.56 1.27 8.12
C GLY A 18 5.37 2.19 6.92
N ILE A 19 5.30 1.60 5.72
CA ILE A 19 5.19 2.34 4.44
C ILE A 19 4.00 3.29 4.43
N GLY A 20 2.84 2.86 4.96
CA GLY A 20 1.63 3.68 4.98
C GLY A 20 1.77 4.90 5.88
N TYR A 21 2.35 4.74 7.07
CA TYR A 21 2.61 5.85 7.98
C TYR A 21 3.57 6.86 7.36
N GLU A 22 4.66 6.37 6.79
CA GLU A 22 5.67 7.23 6.17
C GLU A 22 5.13 7.95 4.94
N THR A 23 4.28 7.27 4.14
CA THR A 23 3.56 7.91 3.03
C THR A 23 2.67 9.04 3.52
N ALA A 24 1.90 8.81 4.60
CA ALA A 24 1.06 9.85 5.18
C ALA A 24 1.88 11.05 5.67
N ARG A 25 3.00 10.79 6.34
CA ARG A 25 3.92 11.82 6.84
C ARG A 25 4.51 12.67 5.71
N GLN A 26 4.99 12.04 4.65
CA GLN A 26 5.55 12.76 3.49
C GLN A 26 4.48 13.56 2.73
N LEU A 27 3.29 13.01 2.52
CA LEU A 27 2.17 13.75 1.92
C LEU A 27 1.79 14.99 2.75
N ALA A 28 1.73 14.85 4.09
CA ALA A 28 1.46 15.98 4.98
C ALA A 28 2.58 17.04 4.94
N HIS A 29 3.84 16.62 4.85
CA HIS A 29 4.99 17.52 4.69
C HIS A 29 4.92 18.32 3.38
N GLU A 30 4.40 17.72 2.29
CA GLU A 30 4.14 18.41 1.02
C GLU A 30 2.89 19.29 1.05
N GLY A 31 2.25 19.45 2.20
CA GLY A 31 1.08 20.31 2.43
C GLY A 31 -0.26 19.68 2.07
N ALA A 32 -0.33 18.37 1.84
CA ALA A 32 -1.60 17.67 1.62
C ALA A 32 -2.42 17.56 2.91
N ARG A 33 -3.74 17.52 2.77
CA ARG A 33 -4.70 17.22 3.84
C ARG A 33 -4.88 15.71 3.94
N VAL A 34 -4.09 15.07 4.79
CA VAL A 34 -3.99 13.61 4.84
C VAL A 34 -5.00 13.01 5.81
N VAL A 35 -5.61 11.90 5.38
CA VAL A 35 -6.45 11.02 6.22
C VAL A 35 -5.71 9.71 6.45
N VAL A 36 -5.45 9.38 7.70
CA VAL A 36 -4.86 8.11 8.10
C VAL A 36 -5.94 7.13 8.55
N SER A 37 -5.70 5.83 8.34
CA SER A 37 -6.63 4.79 8.78
C SER A 37 -5.96 3.52 9.27
N GLY A 38 -6.66 2.83 10.17
CA GLY A 38 -6.24 1.57 10.77
C GLY A 38 -7.38 0.95 11.58
N ARG A 39 -7.16 -0.23 12.14
CA ARG A 39 -8.20 -0.95 12.90
C ARG A 39 -8.34 -0.46 14.34
N ASP A 40 -7.24 -0.06 14.95
CA ASP A 40 -7.15 0.33 16.35
C ASP A 40 -7.26 1.87 16.45
N PRO A 41 -8.29 2.41 17.15
CA PRO A 41 -8.51 3.84 17.26
C PRO A 41 -7.35 4.60 17.92
N GLU A 42 -6.69 4.02 18.92
CA GLU A 42 -5.57 4.68 19.62
C GLU A 42 -4.34 4.77 18.72
N ARG A 43 -4.06 3.68 17.95
CA ARG A 43 -2.97 3.71 16.96
C ARG A 43 -3.25 4.69 15.83
N VAL A 44 -4.51 4.79 15.40
CA VAL A 44 -4.93 5.77 14.39
C VAL A 44 -4.71 7.19 14.90
N GLU A 45 -5.09 7.50 16.13
CA GLU A 45 -4.89 8.84 16.69
C GLU A 45 -3.41 9.19 16.89
N ARG A 46 -2.59 8.24 17.37
CA ARG A 46 -1.13 8.44 17.43
C ARG A 46 -0.52 8.69 16.04
N ALA A 47 -0.93 7.91 15.04
CA ALA A 47 -0.45 8.08 13.67
C ALA A 47 -0.92 9.42 13.07
N ARG A 48 -2.16 9.84 13.34
CA ARG A 48 -2.69 11.14 12.91
C ARG A 48 -1.82 12.28 13.43
N ALA A 49 -1.56 12.29 14.73
CA ALA A 49 -0.76 13.33 15.35
C ALA A 49 0.71 13.29 14.88
N GLY A 50 1.33 12.10 14.81
CA GLY A 50 2.74 11.94 14.43
C GLY A 50 3.03 12.23 12.97
N ALA A 51 2.11 11.91 12.07
CA ALA A 51 2.25 12.19 10.64
C ALA A 51 1.83 13.61 10.25
N GLY A 52 1.23 14.38 11.15
CA GLY A 52 0.64 15.69 10.81
C GLY A 52 -0.64 15.57 9.96
N ALA A 53 -1.34 14.43 10.03
CA ALA A 53 -2.57 14.21 9.29
C ALA A 53 -3.75 14.98 9.92
N VAL A 54 -4.69 15.42 9.07
CA VAL A 54 -5.83 16.25 9.51
C VAL A 54 -6.98 15.40 10.06
N LEU A 55 -7.08 14.13 9.67
CA LEU A 55 -8.17 13.23 10.06
C LEU A 55 -7.64 11.80 10.30
N GLY A 56 -8.12 11.14 11.34
CA GLY A 56 -7.93 9.73 11.63
C GLY A 56 -9.27 8.98 11.56
N VAL A 57 -9.32 7.88 10.81
CA VAL A 57 -10.54 7.05 10.70
C VAL A 57 -10.20 5.61 11.07
N ALA A 58 -10.72 5.16 12.21
CA ALA A 58 -10.60 3.77 12.62
C ALA A 58 -11.67 2.92 11.93
N GLY A 59 -11.27 1.77 11.38
CA GLY A 59 -12.19 0.84 10.73
C GLY A 59 -11.49 -0.39 10.15
N ASN A 60 -12.25 -1.46 9.99
CA ASN A 60 -11.74 -2.69 9.36
C ASN A 60 -12.01 -2.68 7.85
N LEU A 61 -11.00 -2.37 7.07
CA LEU A 61 -11.11 -2.25 5.62
C LEU A 61 -11.22 -3.60 4.89
N SER A 62 -11.00 -4.73 5.56
CA SER A 62 -11.24 -6.06 4.97
C SER A 62 -12.74 -6.43 4.94
N LYS A 63 -13.57 -5.73 5.69
CA LYS A 63 -15.01 -5.99 5.78
C LYS A 63 -15.80 -5.09 4.83
N PRO A 64 -16.92 -5.58 4.26
CA PRO A 64 -17.86 -4.71 3.56
C PRO A 64 -18.31 -3.53 4.43
N GLY A 65 -18.43 -2.35 3.83
CA GLY A 65 -18.78 -1.10 4.51
C GLY A 65 -17.58 -0.32 5.06
N GLY A 66 -16.49 -0.97 5.46
CA GLY A 66 -15.33 -0.31 6.06
C GLY A 66 -14.63 0.68 5.12
N PRO A 67 -14.24 0.30 3.90
CA PRO A 67 -13.67 1.23 2.93
C PRO A 67 -14.63 2.33 2.50
N GLU A 68 -15.91 1.99 2.35
CA GLU A 68 -16.97 2.94 2.00
C GLU A 68 -17.15 4.01 3.08
N GLU A 69 -17.14 3.61 4.35
CA GLU A 69 -17.19 4.52 5.51
C GLU A 69 -15.99 5.46 5.56
N LEU A 70 -14.78 4.95 5.36
CA LEU A 70 -13.56 5.76 5.31
C LEU A 70 -13.67 6.87 4.27
N VAL A 71 -14.10 6.54 3.05
CA VAL A 71 -14.27 7.52 1.98
C VAL A 71 -15.38 8.51 2.30
N ALA A 72 -16.54 8.03 2.76
CA ALA A 72 -17.68 8.87 3.10
C ALA A 72 -17.35 9.89 4.20
N ARG A 73 -16.66 9.45 5.27
CA ARG A 73 -16.20 10.35 6.33
C ARG A 73 -15.19 11.38 5.82
N THR A 74 -14.24 10.95 5.00
CA THR A 74 -13.28 11.88 4.39
C THR A 74 -13.98 12.97 3.62
N VAL A 75 -14.91 12.61 2.75
CA VAL A 75 -15.64 13.57 1.91
C VAL A 75 -16.53 14.48 2.75
N SER A 76 -17.23 13.94 3.75
CA SER A 76 -18.07 14.73 4.65
C SER A 76 -17.29 15.75 5.46
N GLU A 77 -16.11 15.38 5.98
CA GLU A 77 -15.33 16.23 6.88
C GLU A 77 -14.38 17.18 6.13
N LEU A 78 -13.90 16.78 4.95
CA LEU A 78 -12.89 17.57 4.22
C LEU A 78 -13.39 18.17 2.91
N GLY A 79 -14.56 17.76 2.42
CA GLY A 79 -15.20 18.35 1.24
C GLY A 79 -14.84 17.71 -0.10
N GLY A 80 -14.09 16.61 -0.13
CA GLY A 80 -13.72 15.92 -1.38
C GLY A 80 -12.65 14.87 -1.22
N LEU A 81 -12.11 14.41 -2.36
CA LEU A 81 -11.00 13.46 -2.41
C LEU A 81 -10.20 13.70 -3.69
N ASP A 82 -8.88 13.82 -3.58
CA ASP A 82 -7.96 14.00 -4.69
C ASP A 82 -7.02 12.79 -4.90
N CYS A 83 -6.64 12.10 -3.80
CA CYS A 83 -5.75 10.94 -3.86
C CYS A 83 -6.21 9.80 -2.96
N LEU A 84 -6.07 8.56 -3.45
CA LEU A 84 -6.29 7.35 -2.68
C LEU A 84 -5.05 6.45 -2.76
N VAL A 85 -4.42 6.18 -1.62
CA VAL A 85 -3.34 5.19 -1.50
C VAL A 85 -3.87 3.93 -0.81
N ASN A 86 -4.00 2.84 -1.56
CA ASN A 86 -4.36 1.52 -1.07
C ASN A 86 -3.10 0.81 -0.60
N ASN A 87 -2.78 0.94 0.69
CA ASN A 87 -1.60 0.35 1.29
C ASN A 87 -1.94 -0.83 2.24
N VAL A 88 -3.21 -1.00 2.65
CA VAL A 88 -3.60 -2.15 3.48
C VAL A 88 -3.15 -3.45 2.84
N GLY A 89 -2.49 -4.27 3.63
CA GLY A 89 -2.07 -5.62 3.24
C GLY A 89 -1.46 -6.37 4.42
N VAL A 90 -1.54 -7.68 4.36
CA VAL A 90 -0.87 -8.60 5.29
C VAL A 90 -0.19 -9.69 4.49
N ALA A 91 0.95 -10.16 5.00
CA ALA A 91 1.72 -11.24 4.43
C ALA A 91 2.09 -12.22 5.54
N TYR A 92 2.12 -13.51 5.22
CA TYR A 92 2.57 -14.56 6.11
C TYR A 92 3.57 -15.45 5.37
N GLN A 93 4.51 -16.03 6.11
CA GLN A 93 5.38 -17.09 5.60
C GLN A 93 4.67 -18.43 5.83
N ARG A 94 4.28 -19.10 4.76
CA ARG A 94 3.51 -20.35 4.82
C ARG A 94 3.91 -21.31 3.70
N SER A 95 3.72 -22.63 3.96
CA SER A 95 3.79 -23.65 2.91
C SER A 95 2.50 -23.65 2.08
N PHE A 96 2.61 -23.85 0.77
CA PHE A 96 1.44 -23.93 -0.10
C PHE A 96 0.49 -25.06 0.28
N GLU A 97 1.04 -26.20 0.70
CA GLU A 97 0.28 -27.42 1.03
C GLU A 97 -0.51 -27.29 2.35
N GLU A 98 -0.12 -26.34 3.23
CA GLU A 98 -0.78 -26.11 4.51
C GLU A 98 -1.89 -25.04 4.42
N LEU A 99 -1.99 -24.33 3.28
CA LEU A 99 -2.99 -23.29 3.10
C LEU A 99 -4.38 -23.87 2.92
N THR A 100 -5.30 -23.41 3.75
CA THR A 100 -6.73 -23.72 3.66
C THR A 100 -7.47 -22.72 2.77
N ASP A 101 -8.67 -23.07 2.30
CA ASP A 101 -9.55 -22.14 1.57
C ASP A 101 -9.83 -20.88 2.42
N ALA A 102 -9.96 -21.01 3.73
CA ALA A 102 -10.17 -19.87 4.64
C ALA A 102 -8.96 -18.91 4.66
N ASP A 103 -7.72 -19.41 4.56
CA ASP A 103 -6.53 -18.56 4.44
C ASP A 103 -6.55 -17.78 3.13
N TRP A 104 -6.93 -18.42 2.02
CA TRP A 104 -7.08 -17.77 0.73
C TRP A 104 -8.18 -16.69 0.76
N ASP A 105 -9.32 -16.97 1.38
CA ASP A 105 -10.42 -16.01 1.52
C ASP A 105 -10.01 -14.82 2.39
N GLU A 106 -9.32 -15.02 3.51
CA GLU A 106 -8.80 -13.95 4.34
C GLU A 106 -7.87 -13.04 3.54
N GLN A 107 -6.89 -13.63 2.86
CA GLN A 107 -5.92 -12.89 2.04
C GLN A 107 -6.60 -12.10 0.91
N TRP A 108 -7.62 -12.68 0.28
CA TRP A 108 -8.42 -12.02 -0.73
C TRP A 108 -9.15 -10.80 -0.17
N GLN A 109 -9.83 -10.95 0.98
CA GLN A 109 -10.56 -9.84 1.58
C GLN A 109 -9.63 -8.70 2.02
N VAL A 110 -8.48 -9.01 2.61
CA VAL A 110 -7.57 -8.01 3.13
C VAL A 110 -6.78 -7.34 2.00
N ASN A 111 -6.15 -8.11 1.11
CA ASN A 111 -5.21 -7.55 0.12
C ASN A 111 -5.89 -7.07 -1.16
N VAL A 112 -7.02 -7.65 -1.57
CA VAL A 112 -7.67 -7.32 -2.84
C VAL A 112 -8.97 -6.55 -2.63
N MET A 113 -9.93 -7.14 -1.90
CA MET A 113 -11.26 -6.56 -1.78
C MET A 113 -11.30 -5.24 -1.01
N SER A 114 -10.36 -5.02 -0.07
CA SER A 114 -10.19 -3.71 0.58
C SER A 114 -9.92 -2.62 -0.46
N SER A 115 -9.00 -2.87 -1.39
CA SER A 115 -8.67 -1.93 -2.47
C SER A 115 -9.81 -1.77 -3.47
N VAL A 116 -10.47 -2.86 -3.88
CA VAL A 116 -11.62 -2.82 -4.81
C VAL A 116 -12.75 -1.95 -4.24
N ARG A 117 -13.11 -2.14 -2.97
CA ARG A 117 -14.16 -1.37 -2.31
C ARG A 117 -13.79 0.10 -2.15
N ALA A 118 -12.55 0.38 -1.73
CA ALA A 118 -12.05 1.75 -1.57
C ALA A 118 -12.02 2.50 -2.92
N ILE A 119 -11.53 1.87 -3.99
CA ILE A 119 -11.52 2.43 -5.33
C ILE A 119 -12.95 2.72 -5.79
N ARG A 120 -13.85 1.75 -5.67
CA ARG A 120 -15.26 1.92 -6.09
C ARG A 120 -15.93 3.08 -5.35
N ALA A 121 -15.68 3.24 -4.06
CA ALA A 121 -16.20 4.36 -3.27
C ALA A 121 -15.54 5.69 -3.65
N ALA A 122 -14.24 5.70 -3.99
CA ALA A 122 -13.49 6.91 -4.29
C ALA A 122 -13.81 7.51 -5.68
N ILE A 123 -14.06 6.68 -6.70
CA ILE A 123 -14.24 7.10 -8.10
C ILE A 123 -15.25 8.26 -8.28
N PRO A 124 -16.45 8.26 -7.69
CA PRO A 124 -17.40 9.38 -7.87
C PRO A 124 -16.82 10.71 -7.36
N HIS A 125 -16.07 10.68 -6.26
CA HIS A 125 -15.52 11.87 -5.62
C HIS A 125 -14.29 12.41 -6.37
N LEU A 126 -13.40 11.52 -6.83
CA LEU A 126 -12.29 11.88 -7.72
C LEU A 126 -12.81 12.53 -9.01
N ARG A 127 -13.83 11.93 -9.63
CA ARG A 127 -14.50 12.49 -10.82
C ARG A 127 -15.09 13.87 -10.55
N GLY A 128 -15.75 14.05 -9.40
CA GLY A 128 -16.32 15.33 -9.01
C GLY A 128 -15.29 16.44 -8.80
N ARG A 129 -14.01 16.09 -8.57
CA ARG A 129 -12.86 17.00 -8.48
C ARG A 129 -12.18 17.27 -9.83
N GLY A 130 -12.67 16.66 -10.90
CA GLY A 130 -12.08 16.77 -12.25
C GLY A 130 -10.94 15.78 -12.51
N GLY A 131 -10.74 14.81 -11.62
CA GLY A 131 -9.70 13.79 -11.70
C GLY A 131 -9.02 13.55 -10.37
N GLY A 132 -7.92 12.78 -10.39
CA GLY A 132 -7.14 12.48 -9.19
C GLY A 132 -6.16 11.31 -9.38
N ALA A 133 -5.58 10.85 -8.29
CA ALA A 133 -4.61 9.76 -8.31
C ALA A 133 -5.01 8.60 -7.40
N ILE A 134 -4.86 7.38 -7.90
CA ILE A 134 -4.96 6.15 -7.13
C ILE A 134 -3.61 5.45 -7.19
N VAL A 135 -3.06 5.07 -6.03
CA VAL A 135 -1.82 4.30 -5.94
C VAL A 135 -2.10 3.03 -5.14
N ASN A 136 -1.89 1.87 -5.76
CA ASN A 136 -2.00 0.58 -5.09
C ASN A 136 -0.61 0.10 -4.67
N VAL A 137 -0.40 -0.13 -3.38
CA VAL A 137 0.85 -0.70 -2.86
C VAL A 137 0.78 -2.22 -2.97
N SER A 138 1.31 -2.73 -4.08
CA SER A 138 1.42 -4.15 -4.34
C SER A 138 2.70 -4.73 -3.69
N SER A 139 3.49 -5.49 -4.39
CA SER A 139 4.76 -6.08 -3.94
C SER A 139 5.58 -6.58 -5.13
N SER A 140 6.89 -6.70 -4.97
CA SER A 140 7.75 -7.46 -5.87
C SER A 140 7.26 -8.91 -6.03
N ALA A 141 6.61 -9.48 -4.99
CA ALA A 141 5.97 -10.80 -5.04
C ALA A 141 4.80 -10.88 -6.02
N GLY A 142 4.17 -9.75 -6.37
CA GLY A 142 3.13 -9.70 -7.40
C GLY A 142 3.69 -9.80 -8.84
N LYS A 143 4.96 -9.44 -9.06
CA LYS A 143 5.66 -9.60 -10.34
C LYS A 143 6.40 -10.93 -10.45
N ARG A 144 6.99 -11.37 -9.33
CA ARG A 144 7.70 -12.65 -9.22
C ARG A 144 7.25 -13.34 -7.94
N PRO A 145 6.39 -14.36 -8.03
CA PRO A 145 5.85 -15.04 -6.86
C PRO A 145 6.93 -15.57 -5.92
N SER A 146 6.70 -15.39 -4.62
CA SER A 146 7.54 -15.95 -3.56
C SER A 146 6.99 -17.30 -3.17
N THR A 147 7.85 -18.32 -3.17
CA THR A 147 7.47 -19.69 -2.78
C THR A 147 7.14 -19.84 -1.30
N SER A 148 7.56 -18.87 -0.47
CA SER A 148 7.27 -18.85 0.96
C SER A 148 6.08 -17.95 1.35
N MET A 149 5.43 -17.32 0.38
CA MET A 149 4.24 -16.47 0.54
C MET A 149 3.31 -16.66 -0.65
N PRO A 150 2.80 -17.88 -0.90
CA PRO A 150 2.11 -18.22 -2.14
C PRO A 150 0.81 -17.44 -2.32
N GLU A 151 -0.09 -17.46 -1.32
CA GLU A 151 -1.37 -16.74 -1.34
C GLU A 151 -1.17 -15.23 -1.49
N TYR A 152 -0.26 -14.66 -0.73
CA TYR A 152 0.08 -13.24 -0.80
C TYR A 152 0.54 -12.84 -2.20
N SER A 153 1.39 -13.66 -2.82
CA SER A 153 1.91 -13.39 -4.17
C SER A 153 0.79 -13.30 -5.21
N VAL A 154 -0.17 -14.22 -5.14
CA VAL A 154 -1.35 -14.23 -6.02
C VAL A 154 -2.21 -12.98 -5.79
N MET A 155 -2.46 -12.59 -4.54
CA MET A 155 -3.22 -11.38 -4.21
C MET A 155 -2.51 -10.12 -4.71
N LYS A 156 -1.19 -10.06 -4.60
CA LYS A 156 -0.41 -8.91 -5.08
C LYS A 156 -0.35 -8.84 -6.61
N ALA A 157 -0.36 -9.98 -7.30
CA ALA A 157 -0.53 -10.00 -8.75
C ALA A 157 -1.93 -9.52 -9.17
N ALA A 158 -2.98 -9.92 -8.45
CA ALA A 158 -4.34 -9.43 -8.68
C ALA A 158 -4.43 -7.89 -8.50
N GLN A 159 -3.72 -7.31 -7.53
CA GLN A 159 -3.65 -5.84 -7.38
C GLN A 159 -2.97 -5.14 -8.57
N LEU A 160 -1.97 -5.76 -9.21
CA LEU A 160 -1.36 -5.20 -10.43
C LEU A 160 -2.37 -5.18 -11.57
N SER A 161 -3.09 -6.29 -11.77
CA SER A 161 -4.17 -6.37 -12.77
C SER A 161 -5.28 -5.36 -12.50
N LEU A 162 -5.72 -5.23 -11.24
CA LEU A 162 -6.70 -4.22 -10.82
C LEU A 162 -6.23 -2.81 -11.14
N SER A 163 -4.96 -2.48 -10.87
CA SER A 163 -4.40 -1.15 -11.13
C SER A 163 -4.45 -0.80 -12.61
N ARG A 164 -4.10 -1.75 -13.47
CA ARG A 164 -4.15 -1.58 -14.93
C ARG A 164 -5.59 -1.40 -15.40
N LEU A 165 -6.52 -2.26 -14.95
CA LEU A 165 -7.93 -2.18 -15.29
C LEU A 165 -8.54 -0.83 -14.91
N VAL A 166 -8.27 -0.33 -13.70
CA VAL A 166 -8.78 0.98 -13.23
C VAL A 166 -8.22 2.13 -14.07
N ALA A 167 -6.94 2.07 -14.45
CA ALA A 167 -6.35 3.05 -15.36
C ALA A 167 -7.07 3.06 -16.71
N ASP A 168 -7.29 1.89 -17.32
CA ASP A 168 -7.96 1.80 -18.62
C ASP A 168 -9.41 2.33 -18.58
N LEU A 169 -10.12 2.08 -17.48
CA LEU A 169 -11.50 2.51 -17.31
C LEU A 169 -11.67 4.01 -17.06
N TYR A 170 -10.72 4.65 -16.34
CA TYR A 170 -10.96 5.97 -15.78
C TYR A 170 -9.95 7.05 -16.16
N SER A 171 -8.86 6.74 -16.88
CA SER A 171 -7.88 7.77 -17.28
C SER A 171 -8.49 8.83 -18.19
N GLY A 172 -9.46 8.48 -19.04
CA GLY A 172 -10.23 9.45 -19.85
C GLY A 172 -11.09 10.43 -19.04
N GLN A 173 -11.25 10.18 -17.73
CA GLN A 173 -11.95 11.04 -16.78
C GLN A 173 -10.97 11.77 -15.82
N GLY A 174 -9.69 11.83 -16.18
CA GLY A 174 -8.66 12.47 -15.38
C GLY A 174 -8.18 11.68 -14.15
N ILE A 175 -8.62 10.42 -13.97
CA ILE A 175 -8.24 9.60 -12.82
C ILE A 175 -7.09 8.68 -13.24
N ARG A 176 -5.90 8.92 -12.68
CA ARG A 176 -4.73 8.06 -12.85
C ARG A 176 -4.73 6.92 -11.84
N CYS A 177 -4.30 5.73 -12.24
CA CYS A 177 -4.12 4.61 -11.34
C CYS A 177 -2.80 3.91 -11.63
N ASN A 178 -1.95 3.79 -10.62
CA ASN A 178 -0.66 3.12 -10.72
C ASN A 178 -0.46 2.15 -9.55
N ALA A 179 0.45 1.20 -9.73
CA ALA A 179 0.92 0.33 -8.66
C ALA A 179 2.39 0.65 -8.32
N VAL A 180 2.73 0.52 -7.04
CA VAL A 180 4.11 0.43 -6.57
C VAL A 180 4.35 -1.01 -6.14
N THR A 181 5.52 -1.57 -6.47
CA THR A 181 5.90 -2.93 -6.10
C THR A 181 7.16 -2.90 -5.22
N PRO A 182 6.98 -2.68 -3.88
CA PRO A 182 8.08 -2.69 -2.94
C PRO A 182 8.80 -4.05 -2.91
N GLY A 183 10.11 -4.02 -2.72
CA GLY A 183 10.88 -5.14 -2.22
C GLY A 183 10.74 -5.31 -0.70
N PRO A 184 11.54 -6.18 -0.08
CA PRO A 184 11.64 -6.24 1.37
C PRO A 184 12.02 -4.89 1.96
N THR A 185 11.19 -4.41 2.87
CA THR A 185 11.30 -3.09 3.50
C THR A 185 11.39 -3.26 5.01
N GLY A 186 12.29 -2.55 5.67
CA GLY A 186 12.55 -2.58 7.11
C GLY A 186 11.40 -1.98 7.92
N THR A 187 10.24 -2.63 7.89
CA THR A 187 9.04 -2.25 8.62
C THR A 187 8.80 -3.21 9.78
N GLU A 188 7.88 -2.83 10.67
CA GLU A 188 7.40 -3.66 11.76
C GLU A 188 6.92 -5.05 11.28
N ALA A 189 6.36 -5.13 10.06
CA ALA A 189 5.94 -6.40 9.46
C ALA A 189 7.11 -7.40 9.30
N TRP A 190 8.33 -6.92 9.09
CA TRP A 190 9.54 -7.75 9.03
C TRP A 190 10.26 -7.84 10.39
N LEU A 191 10.29 -6.74 11.14
CA LEU A 191 11.24 -6.56 12.23
C LEU A 191 10.65 -6.77 13.62
N ASP A 192 9.33 -6.69 13.81
CA ASP A 192 8.71 -6.96 15.11
C ASP A 192 8.78 -8.45 15.46
N GLU A 193 8.62 -8.74 16.74
CA GLU A 193 8.47 -10.11 17.27
C GLU A 193 7.27 -10.80 16.59
N GLY A 194 7.48 -12.00 16.08
CA GLY A 194 6.49 -12.74 15.27
C GLY A 194 6.32 -12.21 13.84
N GLY A 195 7.15 -11.26 13.42
CA GLY A 195 7.15 -10.73 12.06
C GLY A 195 7.67 -11.73 11.03
N LEU A 196 7.75 -11.28 9.76
CA LEU A 196 8.14 -12.15 8.63
C LEU A 196 9.53 -12.78 8.80
N ALA A 197 10.45 -12.10 9.50
CA ALA A 197 11.77 -12.64 9.78
C ALA A 197 11.70 -13.86 10.72
N ASP A 198 10.91 -13.78 11.80
CA ASP A 198 10.73 -14.86 12.75
C ASP A 198 9.95 -16.02 12.13
N GLN A 199 8.89 -15.74 11.38
CA GLN A 199 8.12 -16.76 10.67
C GLN A 199 9.01 -17.53 9.69
N ARG A 200 9.87 -16.85 8.95
CA ARG A 200 10.79 -17.48 8.01
C ARG A 200 11.89 -18.25 8.72
N ALA A 201 12.38 -17.76 9.86
CA ALA A 201 13.32 -18.46 10.71
C ALA A 201 12.74 -19.80 11.18
N ALA A 202 11.49 -19.81 11.66
CA ALA A 202 10.78 -21.02 12.09
C ALA A 202 10.62 -22.03 10.94
N LEU A 203 10.26 -21.58 9.73
CA LEU A 203 10.10 -22.45 8.55
C LEU A 203 11.41 -23.04 8.04
N THR A 204 12.53 -22.34 8.21
CA THR A 204 13.81 -22.74 7.61
C THR A 204 14.81 -23.32 8.61
N GLY A 205 14.51 -23.26 9.93
CA GLY A 205 15.40 -23.68 11.01
C GLY A 205 16.63 -22.78 11.18
N LYS A 206 16.61 -21.58 10.61
CA LYS A 206 17.70 -20.57 10.69
C LYS A 206 17.48 -19.61 11.84
N HIS A 207 18.54 -18.93 12.28
CA HIS A 207 18.42 -17.79 13.17
C HIS A 207 17.80 -16.58 12.43
N ARG A 208 17.05 -15.76 13.17
CA ARG A 208 16.41 -14.55 12.65
C ARG A 208 17.39 -13.62 11.93
N ASP A 209 18.56 -13.39 12.52
CA ASP A 209 19.58 -12.50 11.94
C ASP A 209 20.14 -13.04 10.62
N GLU A 210 20.32 -14.36 10.51
CA GLU A 210 20.72 -15.01 9.25
C GLU A 210 19.64 -14.82 8.16
N VAL A 211 18.36 -14.86 8.55
CA VAL A 211 17.25 -14.61 7.63
C VAL A 211 17.29 -13.17 7.14
N LEU A 212 17.43 -12.20 8.05
CA LEU A 212 17.49 -10.76 7.68
C LEU A 212 18.69 -10.46 6.78
N GLU A 213 19.85 -11.00 7.12
CA GLU A 213 21.07 -10.86 6.30
C GLU A 213 20.89 -11.47 4.90
N ALA A 214 20.32 -12.68 4.82
CA ALA A 214 20.04 -13.34 3.54
C ALA A 214 19.02 -12.58 2.70
N VAL A 215 18.00 -12.00 3.35
CA VAL A 215 17.02 -11.13 2.69
C VAL A 215 17.71 -9.88 2.14
N ALA A 216 18.56 -9.22 2.90
CA ALA A 216 19.30 -8.04 2.48
C ALA A 216 20.26 -8.38 1.31
N LYS A 217 21.16 -9.34 1.49
CA LYS A 217 22.15 -9.76 0.48
C LYS A 217 21.54 -10.33 -0.81
N GLY A 218 20.33 -10.85 -0.74
CA GLY A 218 19.60 -11.36 -1.90
C GLY A 218 19.06 -10.27 -2.84
N ARG A 219 19.36 -8.99 -2.60
CA ARG A 219 18.98 -7.84 -3.44
C ARG A 219 20.23 -7.27 -4.12
N PRO A 220 20.11 -6.81 -5.39
CA PRO A 220 21.23 -6.14 -6.05
C PRO A 220 21.79 -4.95 -5.25
N LEU A 221 20.94 -4.18 -4.56
CA LEU A 221 21.38 -3.08 -3.69
C LEU A 221 21.96 -3.55 -2.34
N GLY A 222 21.93 -4.84 -2.01
CA GLY A 222 22.56 -5.44 -0.83
C GLY A 222 21.90 -5.12 0.51
N ARG A 223 20.69 -4.53 0.51
CA ARG A 223 19.96 -4.15 1.73
C ARG A 223 18.45 -4.21 1.54
N MET A 224 17.72 -4.19 2.63
CA MET A 224 16.30 -3.88 2.63
C MET A 224 16.10 -2.39 2.34
N ALA A 225 14.93 -2.03 1.82
CA ALA A 225 14.54 -0.64 1.69
C ALA A 225 14.13 -0.07 3.06
N GLU A 226 14.30 1.25 3.23
CA GLU A 226 13.65 2.00 4.30
C GLU A 226 12.23 2.39 3.86
N PRO A 227 11.25 2.48 4.80
CA PRO A 227 9.87 2.88 4.49
C PRO A 227 9.79 4.19 3.72
N GLU A 228 10.67 5.14 4.03
CA GLU A 228 10.77 6.46 3.41
C GLU A 228 11.07 6.39 1.91
N GLU A 229 11.87 5.43 1.49
CA GLU A 229 12.24 5.25 0.08
C GLU A 229 11.05 4.78 -0.76
N ILE A 230 10.22 3.92 -0.18
CA ILE A 230 8.99 3.46 -0.84
C ILE A 230 7.94 4.57 -0.84
N ALA A 231 7.79 5.28 0.28
CA ALA A 231 6.87 6.39 0.42
C ALA A 231 7.15 7.50 -0.60
N ALA A 232 8.41 7.81 -0.87
CA ALA A 232 8.81 8.82 -1.86
C ALA A 232 8.28 8.50 -3.27
N VAL A 233 8.31 7.24 -3.68
CA VAL A 233 7.75 6.80 -4.97
C VAL A 233 6.21 6.93 -4.97
N ILE A 234 5.55 6.57 -3.88
CA ILE A 234 4.09 6.68 -3.75
C ILE A 234 3.67 8.16 -3.81
N VAL A 235 4.34 9.03 -3.07
CA VAL A 235 4.09 10.48 -3.05
C VAL A 235 4.28 11.10 -4.43
N PHE A 236 5.35 10.73 -5.15
CA PHE A 236 5.55 11.15 -6.54
C PHE A 236 4.37 10.74 -7.43
N LEU A 237 3.89 9.51 -7.33
CA LEU A 237 2.76 9.01 -8.14
C LEU A 237 1.42 9.69 -7.77
N CYS A 238 1.25 10.15 -6.54
CA CYS A 238 0.11 10.98 -6.14
C CYS A 238 0.17 12.40 -6.71
N SER A 239 1.36 12.90 -7.04
CA SER A 239 1.63 14.29 -7.40
C SER A 239 1.22 14.67 -8.82
N ASP A 240 1.10 15.97 -9.07
CA ASP A 240 0.87 16.51 -10.41
C ASP A 240 2.10 16.30 -11.33
N ARG A 241 3.28 16.00 -10.78
CA ARG A 241 4.49 15.66 -11.55
C ARG A 241 4.39 14.30 -12.25
N ALA A 242 3.48 13.43 -11.77
CA ALA A 242 3.16 12.17 -12.41
C ALA A 242 1.94 12.25 -13.35
N SER A 243 1.59 13.44 -13.84
CA SER A 243 0.37 13.68 -14.65
C SER A 243 0.29 12.84 -15.92
N TYR A 244 1.41 12.39 -16.47
CA TYR A 244 1.45 11.51 -17.66
C TYR A 244 1.75 10.05 -17.32
N VAL A 245 1.62 9.65 -16.04
CA VAL A 245 1.89 8.29 -15.55
C VAL A 245 0.58 7.66 -15.09
N THR A 246 0.11 6.64 -15.82
CA THR A 246 -1.07 5.85 -15.47
C THR A 246 -0.94 4.42 -15.99
N GLY A 247 -1.51 3.43 -15.29
CA GLY A 247 -1.47 2.02 -15.64
C GLY A 247 -0.11 1.35 -15.46
N ALA A 248 0.85 2.02 -14.82
CA ALA A 248 2.20 1.50 -14.62
C ALA A 248 2.32 0.75 -13.28
N ALA A 249 3.24 -0.23 -13.25
CA ALA A 249 3.66 -0.94 -12.05
C ALA A 249 5.14 -0.64 -11.76
N TRP A 250 5.38 0.34 -10.87
CA TRP A 250 6.71 0.83 -10.56
C TRP A 250 7.42 -0.06 -9.54
N SER A 251 8.56 -0.62 -9.93
CA SER A 251 9.41 -1.36 -9.00
C SER A 251 10.19 -0.40 -8.10
N ALA A 252 10.01 -0.57 -6.78
CA ALA A 252 10.81 0.04 -5.73
C ALA A 252 11.37 -1.09 -4.86
N ASP A 253 12.20 -1.97 -5.45
CA ASP A 253 12.50 -3.29 -4.92
C ASP A 253 14.00 -3.62 -4.83
N GLY A 254 14.86 -2.61 -4.99
CA GLY A 254 16.30 -2.79 -4.91
C GLY A 254 16.87 -3.73 -5.99
N GLY A 255 16.14 -3.88 -7.12
CA GLY A 255 16.51 -4.79 -8.22
C GLY A 255 16.10 -6.24 -7.98
N THR A 256 15.17 -6.51 -7.04
CA THR A 256 14.71 -7.87 -6.69
C THR A 256 14.12 -8.60 -7.89
N VAL A 257 13.34 -7.91 -8.71
CA VAL A 257 12.67 -8.48 -9.87
C VAL A 257 13.48 -8.18 -11.12
N ALA A 258 14.18 -9.18 -11.61
CA ALA A 258 15.05 -9.08 -12.78
C ALA A 258 14.25 -9.21 -14.10
N THR A 259 13.22 -8.39 -14.28
CA THR A 259 12.46 -8.31 -15.53
C THR A 259 12.43 -6.87 -16.04
N ILE A 260 12.39 -6.70 -17.33
CA ILE A 260 12.28 -5.40 -18.01
C ILE A 260 10.83 -5.04 -18.39
N LEU A 261 9.85 -5.82 -17.89
CA LEU A 261 8.42 -5.62 -18.14
C LEU A 261 7.72 -4.97 -16.96
#